data_402eda35a21c6fe305b81e9e781569b5
#
_entry.id   402eda35a21c6fe305b81e9e781569b5
#
_cell.length_a   1.000
_cell.length_b   1.000
_cell.length_c   1.000
_cell.angle_alpha   90.00
_cell.angle_beta   90.00
_cell.angle_gamma   90.00
#
_symmetry.space_group_name_H-M   'P 1'
#
loop_
_entity.id
_entity.type
_entity.pdbx_description
1 polymer ?
#
loop_
_entity_poly.entity_id
_entity_poly.type
_entity_poly.pdbx_seq_one_letter_code
_entity_poly.pdbx_strand_id
1 'polypeptide(L)'
;MSAGSRVDAPGLWIVLMRCHHALSKIAEGSIEDSGLGLTDFVALEALLHKGSQTITEIQSRVLLASGSMTAAVDRLEEKGLIRRTSAPGDRRVKVLKLTRAGRRVVETAYGRHAAELESAMSVLNPTEKQQLRAILKKLGLFAAGVGAKEAGDGHG
;
A
#
# COMPACT_ATOMS: atom_id res chain seq x y z
N MET A 1 23.37 -31.07 22.16
CA MET A 1 23.65 -29.62 22.09
C MET A 1 23.11 -29.14 20.75
N SER A 2 21.97 -28.51 20.77
CA SER A 2 21.33 -27.99 19.56
C SER A 2 22.15 -26.80 19.07
N ALA A 3 22.83 -26.95 17.94
CA ALA A 3 23.42 -25.83 17.22
C ALA A 3 22.28 -24.90 16.84
N GLY A 4 22.14 -23.77 17.53
CA GLY A 4 21.20 -22.73 17.17
C GLY A 4 21.41 -22.39 15.70
N SER A 5 20.43 -22.72 14.87
CA SER A 5 20.43 -22.42 13.44
C SER A 5 20.68 -20.92 13.30
N ARG A 6 21.90 -20.58 12.86
CA ARG A 6 22.26 -19.20 12.56
C ARG A 6 21.32 -18.74 11.45
N VAL A 7 20.44 -17.83 11.77
CA VAL A 7 19.55 -17.21 10.78
C VAL A 7 20.43 -16.39 9.85
N ASP A 8 20.62 -16.84 8.62
CA ASP A 8 21.33 -16.10 7.60
C ASP A 8 20.40 -15.20 6.78
N ALA A 9 20.95 -14.24 6.06
CA ALA A 9 20.17 -13.31 5.28
C ALA A 9 19.36 -13.98 4.15
N PRO A 10 19.88 -14.96 3.39
CA PRO A 10 19.09 -15.71 2.41
C PRO A 10 17.90 -16.46 3.03
N GLY A 11 18.09 -17.13 4.16
CA GLY A 11 17.01 -17.81 4.87
C GLY A 11 15.95 -16.85 5.38
N LEU A 12 16.34 -15.71 5.92
CA LEU A 12 15.43 -14.66 6.34
C LEU A 12 14.63 -14.09 5.16
N TRP A 13 15.28 -13.88 4.03
CA TRP A 13 14.64 -13.45 2.79
C TRP A 13 13.52 -14.41 2.34
N ILE A 14 13.80 -15.73 2.37
CA ILE A 14 12.80 -16.75 1.99
C ILE A 14 11.58 -16.68 2.93
N VAL A 15 11.79 -16.55 4.24
CA VAL A 15 10.70 -16.43 5.22
C VAL A 15 9.87 -15.18 4.96
N LEU A 16 10.52 -14.04 4.72
CA LEU A 16 9.86 -12.77 4.41
C LEU A 16 9.00 -12.87 3.15
N MET A 17 9.54 -13.46 2.09
CA MET A 17 8.81 -13.63 0.82
C MET A 17 7.62 -14.58 0.94
N ARG A 18 7.75 -15.68 1.68
CA ARG A 18 6.64 -16.61 1.94
C ARG A 18 5.53 -15.93 2.76
N CYS A 19 5.92 -15.21 3.80
CA CYS A 19 4.98 -14.45 4.63
C CYS A 19 4.26 -13.39 3.79
N HIS A 20 4.99 -12.60 3.01
CA HIS A 20 4.42 -11.61 2.11
C HIS A 20 3.42 -12.24 1.13
N HIS A 21 3.80 -13.36 0.48
CA HIS A 21 2.93 -14.05 -0.47
C HIS A 21 1.62 -14.54 0.19
N ALA A 22 1.70 -15.10 1.39
CA ALA A 22 0.52 -15.56 2.11
C ALA A 22 -0.41 -14.41 2.51
N LEU A 23 0.15 -13.32 3.04
CA LEU A 23 -0.62 -12.13 3.44
C LEU A 23 -1.20 -11.38 2.22
N SER A 24 -0.48 -11.32 1.10
CA SER A 24 -0.97 -10.71 -0.14
C SER A 24 -2.23 -11.38 -0.65
N LYS A 25 -2.31 -12.70 -0.62
CA LYS A 25 -3.53 -13.43 -1.01
C LYS A 25 -4.75 -13.07 -0.16
N ILE A 26 -4.56 -12.92 1.16
CA ILE A 26 -5.62 -12.51 2.06
C ILE A 26 -6.04 -11.07 1.77
N ALA A 27 -5.06 -10.19 1.62
CA ALA A 27 -5.29 -8.78 1.31
C ALA A 27 -6.04 -8.59 -0.01
N GLU A 28 -5.61 -9.26 -1.09
CA GLU A 28 -6.26 -9.21 -2.40
C GLU A 28 -7.68 -9.78 -2.36
N GLY A 29 -7.88 -10.93 -1.73
CA GLY A 29 -9.20 -11.54 -1.58
C GLY A 29 -10.20 -10.65 -0.84
N SER A 30 -9.76 -9.98 0.22
CA SER A 30 -10.60 -9.05 0.98
C SER A 30 -11.03 -7.82 0.16
N ILE A 31 -10.22 -7.41 -0.82
CA ILE A 31 -10.50 -6.29 -1.72
C ILE A 31 -11.43 -6.72 -2.86
N GLU A 32 -11.18 -7.88 -3.48
CA GLU A 32 -12.01 -8.42 -4.58
C GLU A 32 -13.48 -8.52 -4.20
N ASP A 33 -13.77 -8.93 -2.99
CA ASP A 33 -15.13 -9.02 -2.46
C ASP A 33 -15.85 -7.65 -2.38
N SER A 34 -15.13 -6.54 -2.42
CA SER A 34 -15.70 -5.19 -2.48
C SER A 34 -16.09 -4.75 -3.90
N GLY A 35 -15.76 -5.54 -4.92
CA GLY A 35 -15.92 -5.19 -6.33
C GLY A 35 -14.91 -4.17 -6.84
N LEU A 36 -13.87 -3.87 -6.07
CA LEU A 36 -12.76 -2.98 -6.46
C LEU A 36 -11.56 -3.81 -6.92
N GLY A 37 -10.88 -3.33 -7.95
CA GLY A 37 -9.53 -3.82 -8.26
C GLY A 37 -8.52 -3.29 -7.23
N LEU A 38 -7.39 -4.00 -7.10
CA LEU A 38 -6.34 -3.61 -6.14
C LEU A 38 -5.88 -2.16 -6.32
N THR A 39 -5.61 -1.73 -7.55
CA THR A 39 -5.15 -0.36 -7.84
C THR A 39 -6.23 0.68 -7.53
N ASP A 40 -7.50 0.37 -7.80
CA ASP A 40 -8.64 1.23 -7.48
C ASP A 40 -8.79 1.40 -5.96
N PHE A 41 -8.71 0.28 -5.22
CA PHE A 41 -8.77 0.28 -3.76
C PHE A 41 -7.64 1.13 -3.15
N VAL A 42 -6.40 0.91 -3.60
CA VAL A 42 -5.23 1.63 -3.08
C VAL A 42 -5.33 3.14 -3.35
N ALA A 43 -5.84 3.55 -4.50
CA ALA A 43 -6.07 4.95 -4.80
C ALA A 43 -7.10 5.58 -3.85
N LEU A 44 -8.22 4.88 -3.63
CA LEU A 44 -9.28 5.35 -2.71
C LEU A 44 -8.79 5.37 -1.26
N GLU A 45 -8.04 4.35 -0.82
CA GLU A 45 -7.46 4.26 0.52
C GLU A 45 -6.47 5.41 0.80
N ALA A 46 -5.61 5.73 -0.18
CA ALA A 46 -4.70 6.85 -0.06
C ALA A 46 -5.45 8.17 0.15
N LEU A 47 -6.54 8.39 -0.59
CA LEU A 47 -7.39 9.56 -0.44
C LEU A 47 -8.19 9.56 0.87
N LEU A 48 -8.57 8.38 1.38
CA LEU A 48 -9.25 8.25 2.66
C LEU A 48 -8.36 8.70 3.82
N HIS A 49 -7.11 8.25 3.84
CA HIS A 49 -6.21 8.48 4.97
C HIS A 49 -5.40 9.78 4.88
N LYS A 50 -5.16 10.28 3.68
CA LYS A 50 -4.30 11.46 3.46
C LYS A 50 -5.05 12.69 2.92
N GLY A 51 -6.33 12.52 2.59
CA GLY A 51 -7.12 13.58 1.99
C GLY A 51 -6.78 13.80 0.52
N SER A 52 -6.98 15.02 0.05
CA SER A 52 -6.75 15.38 -1.37
C SER A 52 -5.29 15.24 -1.76
N GLN A 53 -5.02 14.59 -2.87
CA GLN A 53 -3.67 14.34 -3.40
C GLN A 53 -3.65 14.42 -4.93
N THR A 54 -2.50 14.73 -5.49
CA THR A 54 -2.23 14.57 -6.92
C THR A 54 -2.03 13.09 -7.26
N ILE A 55 -2.16 12.74 -8.55
CA ILE A 55 -1.85 11.37 -9.03
C ILE A 55 -0.39 10.99 -8.67
N THR A 56 0.54 11.92 -8.86
CA THR A 56 1.97 11.70 -8.57
C THR A 56 2.21 11.40 -7.09
N GLU A 57 1.55 12.12 -6.19
CA GLU A 57 1.65 11.85 -4.75
C GLU A 57 1.11 10.47 -4.38
N ILE A 58 0.00 10.04 -4.97
CA ILE A 58 -0.53 8.69 -4.76
C ILE A 58 0.46 7.66 -5.30
N GLN A 59 0.95 7.82 -6.53
CA GLN A 59 1.91 6.90 -7.15
C GLN A 59 3.19 6.73 -6.32
N SER A 60 3.73 7.82 -5.77
CA SER A 60 4.96 7.77 -4.97
C SER A 60 4.82 6.99 -3.66
N ARG A 61 3.60 6.81 -3.17
CA ARG A 61 3.30 6.12 -1.89
C ARG A 61 2.87 4.68 -2.09
N VAL A 62 2.44 4.32 -3.30
CA VAL A 62 1.89 3.00 -3.60
C VAL A 62 2.96 2.11 -4.20
N LEU A 63 3.64 1.36 -3.34
CA LEU A 63 4.68 0.40 -3.75
C LEU A 63 4.11 -0.91 -4.31
N LEU A 64 2.81 -1.18 -4.20
CA LEU A 64 2.24 -2.51 -4.41
C LEU A 64 1.26 -2.62 -5.59
N ALA A 65 0.87 -1.52 -6.23
CA ALA A 65 -0.07 -1.58 -7.33
C ALA A 65 0.67 -1.78 -8.67
N SER A 66 0.51 -2.94 -9.28
CA SER A 66 1.08 -3.28 -10.59
C SER A 66 0.32 -2.67 -11.78
N GLY A 67 -0.80 -1.99 -11.54
CA GLY A 67 -1.63 -1.37 -12.57
C GLY A 67 -1.34 0.11 -12.79
N SER A 68 -1.83 0.66 -13.91
CA SER A 68 -1.75 2.10 -14.18
C SER A 68 -2.63 2.89 -13.21
N MET A 69 -2.01 3.74 -12.40
CA MET A 69 -2.73 4.64 -11.49
C MET A 69 -3.61 5.65 -12.27
N THR A 70 -3.15 6.13 -13.40
CA THR A 70 -3.94 7.03 -14.25
C THR A 70 -5.22 6.36 -14.72
N ALA A 71 -5.14 5.11 -15.20
CA ALA A 71 -6.31 4.36 -15.63
C ALA A 71 -7.26 4.05 -14.46
N ALA A 72 -6.74 3.77 -13.27
CA ALA A 72 -7.54 3.59 -12.07
C ALA A 72 -8.30 4.87 -11.70
N VAL A 73 -7.62 6.00 -11.72
CA VAL A 73 -8.22 7.32 -11.45
C VAL A 73 -9.34 7.63 -12.45
N ASP A 74 -9.13 7.38 -13.75
CA ASP A 74 -10.16 7.61 -14.77
C ASP A 74 -11.39 6.74 -14.53
N ARG A 75 -11.22 5.43 -14.24
CA ARG A 75 -12.33 4.54 -13.89
C ARG A 75 -13.08 4.98 -12.63
N LEU A 76 -12.37 5.43 -11.61
CA LEU A 76 -12.96 5.88 -10.36
C LEU A 76 -13.75 7.18 -10.53
N GLU A 77 -13.27 8.06 -11.39
CA GLU A 77 -13.99 9.30 -11.74
C GLU A 77 -15.25 8.99 -12.56
N GLU A 78 -15.17 8.11 -13.55
CA GLU A 78 -16.34 7.64 -14.32
C GLU A 78 -17.40 6.98 -13.43
N LYS A 79 -16.98 6.24 -12.41
CA LYS A 79 -17.88 5.65 -11.39
C LYS A 79 -18.41 6.68 -10.38
N GLY A 80 -17.98 7.93 -10.46
CA GLY A 80 -18.38 8.99 -9.51
C GLY A 80 -17.84 8.79 -8.08
N LEU A 81 -16.77 8.01 -7.90
CA LEU A 81 -16.17 7.75 -6.59
C LEU A 81 -15.12 8.79 -6.19
N ILE A 82 -14.52 9.42 -7.19
CA ILE A 82 -13.59 10.54 -7.00
C ILE A 82 -13.96 11.68 -7.95
N ARG A 83 -13.37 12.83 -7.71
CA ARG A 83 -13.42 13.99 -8.61
C ARG A 83 -12.07 14.69 -8.67
N ARG A 84 -11.73 15.24 -9.83
CA ARG A 84 -10.59 16.14 -10.01
C ARG A 84 -11.00 17.58 -9.70
N THR A 85 -10.22 18.26 -8.89
CA THR A 85 -10.39 19.69 -8.58
C THR A 85 -9.05 20.40 -8.71
N SER A 86 -9.05 21.72 -8.84
CA SER A 86 -7.80 22.48 -8.79
C SER A 86 -7.28 22.53 -7.35
N ALA A 87 -5.96 22.50 -7.19
CA ALA A 87 -5.34 22.69 -5.88
C ALA A 87 -5.59 24.11 -5.36
N PRO A 88 -5.73 24.30 -4.03
CA PRO A 88 -5.78 25.63 -3.46
C PRO A 88 -4.54 26.44 -3.85
N GLY A 89 -4.76 27.63 -4.45
CA GLY A 89 -3.67 28.54 -4.85
C GLY A 89 -3.01 28.27 -6.21
N ASP A 90 -3.23 27.10 -6.83
CA ASP A 90 -2.74 26.81 -8.18
C ASP A 90 -3.77 26.02 -9.03
N ARG A 91 -4.37 26.72 -9.99
CA ARG A 91 -5.36 26.13 -10.89
C ARG A 91 -4.77 25.12 -11.89
N ARG A 92 -3.45 25.12 -12.09
CA ARG A 92 -2.76 24.20 -13.01
C ARG A 92 -2.60 22.82 -12.40
N VAL A 93 -2.48 22.77 -11.07
CA VAL A 93 -2.34 21.50 -10.34
C VAL A 93 -3.71 20.90 -10.08
N LYS A 94 -3.92 19.66 -10.53
CA LYS A 94 -5.14 18.89 -10.27
C LYS A 94 -4.93 17.94 -9.09
N VAL A 95 -5.83 18.02 -8.13
CA VAL A 95 -5.91 17.12 -6.99
C VAL A 95 -7.16 16.26 -7.07
N LEU A 96 -7.04 15.04 -6.60
CA LEU A 96 -8.10 14.07 -6.49
C LEU A 96 -8.76 14.17 -5.11
N LYS A 97 -10.08 14.07 -5.09
CA LYS A 97 -10.87 14.06 -3.87
C LYS A 97 -11.89 12.93 -3.91
N LEU A 98 -12.12 12.29 -2.77
CA LEU A 98 -13.25 11.38 -2.63
C LEU A 98 -14.57 12.14 -2.76
N THR A 99 -15.52 11.55 -3.48
CA THR A 99 -16.92 11.94 -3.38
C THR A 99 -17.55 11.33 -2.12
N ARG A 100 -18.76 11.71 -1.79
CA ARG A 100 -19.53 11.06 -0.70
C ARG A 100 -19.74 9.57 -0.98
N ALA A 101 -20.00 9.20 -2.24
CA ALA A 101 -20.12 7.81 -2.66
C ALA A 101 -18.78 7.07 -2.53
N GLY A 102 -17.69 7.67 -3.02
CA GLY A 102 -16.34 7.09 -2.91
C GLY A 102 -15.91 6.86 -1.47
N ARG A 103 -16.19 7.80 -0.59
CA ARG A 103 -15.91 7.66 0.86
C ARG A 103 -16.63 6.45 1.45
N ARG A 104 -17.93 6.31 1.22
CA ARG A 104 -18.70 5.15 1.72
C ARG A 104 -18.18 3.83 1.20
N VAL A 105 -17.85 3.77 -0.09
CA VAL A 105 -17.32 2.55 -0.72
C VAL A 105 -15.99 2.15 -0.09
N VAL A 106 -15.04 3.10 0.01
CA VAL A 106 -13.72 2.77 0.56
C VAL A 106 -13.75 2.52 2.06
N GLU A 107 -14.56 3.21 2.83
CA GLU A 107 -14.69 2.95 4.28
C GLU A 107 -15.20 1.53 4.54
N THR A 108 -16.19 1.06 3.78
CA THR A 108 -16.69 -0.32 3.87
C THR A 108 -15.63 -1.33 3.44
N ALA A 109 -14.98 -1.12 2.29
CA ALA A 109 -13.94 -2.00 1.79
C ALA A 109 -12.73 -2.05 2.72
N TYR A 110 -12.29 -0.90 3.24
CA TYR A 110 -11.18 -0.80 4.18
C TYR A 110 -11.49 -1.47 5.52
N GLY A 111 -12.70 -1.30 6.06
CA GLY A 111 -13.09 -1.95 7.30
C GLY A 111 -12.99 -3.48 7.21
N ARG A 112 -13.44 -4.07 6.10
CA ARG A 112 -13.30 -5.48 5.83
C ARG A 112 -11.84 -5.90 5.64
N HIS A 113 -11.11 -5.19 4.79
CA HIS A 113 -9.68 -5.43 4.56
C HIS A 113 -8.86 -5.39 5.85
N ALA A 114 -9.09 -4.40 6.70
CA ALA A 114 -8.43 -4.29 8.00
C ALA A 114 -8.77 -5.46 8.93
N ALA A 115 -10.02 -5.90 8.96
CA ALA A 115 -10.45 -7.03 9.78
C ALA A 115 -9.80 -8.35 9.34
N GLU A 116 -9.72 -8.60 8.03
CA GLU A 116 -9.06 -9.79 7.48
C GLU A 116 -7.56 -9.81 7.79
N LEU A 117 -6.88 -8.67 7.65
CA LEU A 117 -5.45 -8.55 8.01
C LEU A 117 -5.23 -8.70 9.51
N GLU A 118 -6.10 -8.11 10.35
CA GLU A 118 -6.01 -8.25 11.80
C GLU A 118 -6.20 -9.71 12.22
N SER A 119 -7.16 -10.41 11.60
CA SER A 119 -7.36 -11.85 11.80
C SER A 119 -6.12 -12.66 11.40
N ALA A 120 -5.55 -12.40 10.23
CA ALA A 120 -4.35 -13.08 9.75
C ALA A 120 -3.12 -12.84 10.64
N MET A 121 -3.06 -11.67 11.30
CA MET A 121 -1.97 -11.30 12.20
C MET A 121 -2.28 -11.55 13.67
N SER A 122 -3.39 -12.23 14.00
CA SER A 122 -3.82 -12.49 15.39
C SER A 122 -2.88 -13.42 16.16
N VAL A 123 -2.04 -14.18 15.46
CA VAL A 123 -0.98 -15.01 16.06
C VAL A 123 0.11 -14.18 16.76
N LEU A 124 0.19 -12.88 16.46
CA LEU A 124 1.13 -11.95 17.06
C LEU A 124 0.44 -11.13 18.15
N ASN A 125 1.04 -11.07 19.31
CA ASN A 125 0.59 -10.16 20.36
C ASN A 125 0.96 -8.69 20.00
N PRO A 126 0.39 -7.68 20.71
CA PRO A 126 0.64 -6.28 20.41
C PRO A 126 2.12 -5.87 20.38
N THR A 127 2.93 -6.42 21.29
CA THR A 127 4.37 -6.14 21.38
C THR A 127 5.10 -6.71 20.15
N GLU A 128 4.79 -7.93 19.74
CA GLU A 128 5.36 -8.57 18.57
C GLU A 128 5.00 -7.81 17.28
N LYS A 129 3.75 -7.34 17.14
CA LYS A 129 3.33 -6.48 16.03
C LYS A 129 4.15 -5.18 15.97
N GLN A 130 4.38 -4.53 17.11
CA GLN A 130 5.20 -3.32 17.17
C GLN A 130 6.67 -3.59 16.81
N GLN A 131 7.24 -4.67 17.33
CA GLN A 131 8.63 -5.07 17.02
C GLN A 131 8.79 -5.41 15.52
N LEU A 132 7.89 -6.21 14.97
CA LEU A 132 7.89 -6.56 13.55
C LEU A 132 7.80 -5.31 12.68
N ARG A 133 6.87 -4.40 12.99
CA ARG A 133 6.75 -3.11 12.27
C ARG A 133 8.04 -2.31 12.30
N ALA A 134 8.70 -2.21 13.46
CA ALA A 134 9.94 -1.46 13.61
C ALA A 134 11.08 -2.08 12.80
N ILE A 135 11.22 -3.41 12.84
CA ILE A 135 12.25 -4.16 12.12
C ILE A 135 12.05 -4.03 10.61
N LEU A 136 10.83 -4.27 10.10
CA LEU A 136 10.52 -4.18 8.67
C LEU A 136 10.71 -2.75 8.15
N LYS A 137 10.32 -1.74 8.93
CA LYS A 137 10.54 -0.33 8.56
C LYS A 137 12.03 0.01 8.47
N LYS A 138 12.83 -0.42 9.45
CA LYS A 138 14.30 -0.23 9.46
C LYS A 138 14.94 -0.88 8.24
N LEU A 139 14.60 -2.14 7.97
CA LEU A 139 15.14 -2.90 6.84
C LEU A 139 14.74 -2.26 5.49
N GLY A 140 13.45 -1.94 5.33
CA GLY A 140 12.94 -1.37 4.08
C GLY A 140 13.52 0.01 3.76
N LEU A 141 13.67 0.89 4.76
CA LEU A 141 14.28 2.20 4.57
C LEU A 141 15.76 2.10 4.19
N PHE A 142 16.50 1.18 4.80
CA PHE A 142 17.91 0.95 4.46
C PHE A 142 18.04 0.40 3.03
N ALA A 143 17.27 -0.62 2.69
CA ALA A 143 17.29 -1.22 1.35
C ALA A 143 16.91 -0.23 0.24
N ALA A 144 15.92 0.64 0.48
CA ALA A 144 15.54 1.69 -0.45
C ALA A 144 16.65 2.73 -0.64
N GLY A 145 17.40 3.07 0.41
CA GLY A 145 18.55 3.99 0.34
C GLY A 145 19.72 3.42 -0.45
N VAL A 146 19.97 2.14 -0.37
CA VAL A 146 21.01 1.45 -1.17
C VAL A 146 20.61 1.43 -2.64
N GLY A 147 19.38 1.07 -2.98
CA GLY A 147 18.88 1.07 -4.35
C GLY A 147 18.92 2.45 -5.03
N ALA A 148 18.70 3.53 -4.27
CA ALA A 148 18.78 4.90 -4.80
C ALA A 148 20.23 5.33 -5.15
N LYS A 149 21.24 4.82 -4.45
CA LYS A 149 22.65 5.13 -4.75
C LYS A 149 23.12 4.46 -6.03
N GLU A 150 22.71 3.22 -6.29
CA GLU A 150 23.11 2.50 -7.51
C GLU A 150 22.47 3.07 -8.78
N ALA A 151 21.25 3.62 -8.69
CA ALA A 151 20.60 4.29 -9.81
C ALA A 151 21.23 5.65 -10.17
N GLY A 152 21.97 6.28 -9.25
CA GLY A 152 22.66 7.56 -9.44
C GLY A 152 24.05 7.42 -10.09
N ASP A 153 24.71 6.28 -9.95
CA ASP A 153 26.09 6.06 -10.47
C ASP A 153 26.14 5.46 -11.90
N GLY A 154 24.99 5.22 -12.52
CA GLY A 154 24.89 4.60 -13.86
C GLY A 154 24.92 5.57 -15.06
N HIS A 155 25.22 6.85 -14.87
CA HIS A 155 25.39 7.84 -15.94
C HIS A 155 26.69 8.63 -15.71
N GLY A 156 27.79 7.99 -16.01
CA GLY A 156 29.10 8.59 -16.16
C GLY A 156 29.75 8.10 -17.43
#